data_4e4d3a774a1dcc7038dd18a833465d62
#
_entry.id   4e4d3a774a1dcc7038dd18a833465d62
#
_cell.length_a   1.000
_cell.length_b   1.000
_cell.length_c   1.000
_cell.angle_alpha   90.00
_cell.angle_beta   90.00
_cell.angle_gamma   90.00
#
_symmetry.space_group_name_H-M   'P 1'
#
loop_
_entity.id
_entity.type
_entity.pdbx_description
1 polymer ?
#
loop_
_entity_poly.entity_id
_entity_poly.type
_entity_poly.pdbx_seq_one_letter_code
_entity_poly.pdbx_strand_id
1 'polypeptide(L)'
;MPTLFEKIIAGEVPAKIVYRDPRVIAFLDIRPAAPVHILIVPHKVIPTTDDIENEDEGLVGHMVIVARDLAREHGVAKSGYRLIINCNPDSGQEVYHLHLHLIGGRPLGPLVQRA
;
A
#
# COMPACT_ATOMS: atom_id res chain seq x y z
N MET A 1 14.04 -0.13 16.11
CA MET A 1 13.18 1.07 16.01
C MET A 1 11.91 0.74 15.23
N PRO A 2 10.74 1.09 15.74
CA PRO A 2 9.51 0.92 14.97
C PRO A 2 9.49 1.79 13.72
N THR A 3 8.91 1.26 12.65
CA THR A 3 8.70 2.05 11.43
C THR A 3 7.56 3.05 11.63
N LEU A 4 7.47 4.02 10.74
CA LEU A 4 6.33 4.96 10.72
C LEU A 4 5.00 4.19 10.69
N PHE A 5 4.93 3.12 9.90
CA PHE A 5 3.68 2.36 9.76
C PHE A 5 3.33 1.58 11.02
N GLU A 6 4.33 1.07 11.74
CA GLU A 6 4.08 0.46 13.05
C GLU A 6 3.47 1.49 14.03
N LYS A 7 3.95 2.71 13.99
CA LYS A 7 3.41 3.80 14.82
C LYS A 7 1.98 4.15 14.44
N ILE A 8 1.65 4.13 13.15
CA ILE A 8 0.28 4.36 12.68
C ILE A 8 -0.63 3.21 13.14
N ILE A 9 -0.18 1.97 13.01
CA ILE A 9 -0.93 0.79 13.46
C ILE A 9 -1.24 0.88 14.96
N ALA A 10 -0.25 1.33 15.74
CA ALA A 10 -0.38 1.47 17.19
C ALA A 10 -1.21 2.70 17.61
N GLY A 11 -1.59 3.57 16.66
CA GLY A 11 -2.34 4.78 16.97
C GLY A 11 -1.49 5.92 17.52
N GLU A 12 -0.17 5.80 17.47
CA GLU A 12 0.76 6.83 17.97
C GLU A 12 0.93 7.98 17.01
N VAL A 13 0.76 7.72 15.71
CA VAL A 13 0.83 8.74 14.65
C VAL A 13 -0.52 8.74 13.94
N PRO A 14 -1.16 9.91 13.78
CA PRO A 14 -2.47 9.97 13.14
C PRO A 14 -2.39 9.66 11.64
N ALA A 15 -3.45 9.02 11.12
CA ALA A 15 -3.63 8.74 9.71
C ALA A 15 -5.13 8.62 9.41
N LYS A 16 -5.51 8.88 8.17
CA LYS A 16 -6.91 8.69 7.75
C LYS A 16 -7.11 7.24 7.34
N ILE A 17 -7.53 6.42 8.29
CA ILE A 17 -7.72 4.99 8.09
C ILE A 17 -9.03 4.78 7.34
N VAL A 18 -8.96 4.02 6.23
CA VAL A 18 -10.13 3.69 5.39
C VAL A 18 -10.52 2.22 5.50
N TYR A 19 -9.65 1.38 6.07
CA TYR A 19 -9.94 -0.03 6.26
C TYR A 19 -9.05 -0.62 7.35
N ARG A 20 -9.58 -1.58 8.09
CA ARG A 20 -8.81 -2.30 9.11
C ARG A 20 -9.40 -3.67 9.33
N ASP A 21 -8.54 -4.68 9.43
CA ASP A 21 -8.90 -6.02 9.87
C ASP A 21 -7.74 -6.61 10.71
N PRO A 22 -7.86 -7.86 11.20
CA PRO A 22 -6.80 -8.44 12.04
C PRO A 22 -5.42 -8.56 11.37
N ARG A 23 -5.35 -8.53 10.04
CA ARG A 23 -4.10 -8.74 9.31
C ARG A 23 -3.54 -7.50 8.64
N VAL A 24 -4.40 -6.57 8.22
CA VAL A 24 -3.97 -5.38 7.47
C VAL A 24 -4.70 -4.13 7.92
N ILE A 25 -4.07 -2.99 7.62
CA ILE A 25 -4.65 -1.66 7.77
C ILE A 25 -4.46 -0.92 6.44
N ALA A 26 -5.39 -0.05 6.09
CA ALA A 26 -5.24 0.80 4.92
C ALA A 26 -5.55 2.24 5.28
N PHE A 27 -4.76 3.19 4.75
CA PHE A 27 -4.92 4.61 5.04
C PHE A 27 -4.50 5.45 3.84
N LEU A 28 -4.98 6.69 3.81
CA LEU A 28 -4.67 7.62 2.73
C LEU A 28 -3.22 8.08 2.82
N ASP A 29 -2.53 8.14 1.67
CA ASP A 29 -1.20 8.75 1.60
C ASP A 29 -1.34 10.25 1.83
N ILE A 30 -0.50 10.83 2.70
CA ILE A 30 -0.53 12.27 3.00
C ILE A 30 0.03 13.12 1.86
N ARG A 31 0.74 12.50 0.91
CA ARG A 31 1.26 13.16 -0.30
C ARG A 31 0.75 12.39 -1.53
N PRO A 32 -0.55 12.47 -1.80
CA PRO A 32 -1.14 11.65 -2.85
C PRO A 32 -0.58 11.99 -4.23
N ALA A 33 -0.24 10.93 -4.99
CA ALA A 33 0.23 11.05 -6.36
C ALA A 33 -0.94 11.17 -7.35
N ALA A 34 -2.16 10.89 -6.90
CA ALA A 34 -3.38 10.92 -7.71
C ALA A 34 -4.59 11.14 -6.79
N PRO A 35 -5.80 11.42 -7.33
CA PRO A 35 -6.98 11.63 -6.50
C PRO A 35 -7.29 10.49 -5.52
N VAL A 36 -6.98 9.25 -5.89
CA VAL A 36 -7.04 8.10 -4.98
C VAL A 36 -5.62 7.58 -4.81
N HIS A 37 -5.12 7.62 -3.59
CA HIS A 37 -3.82 7.06 -3.25
C HIS A 37 -3.89 6.49 -1.84
N ILE A 38 -4.01 5.18 -1.75
CA ILE A 38 -4.21 4.44 -0.50
C ILE A 38 -3.03 3.49 -0.31
N LEU A 39 -2.56 3.38 0.92
CA LEU A 39 -1.52 2.42 1.31
C LEU A 39 -2.18 1.26 2.05
N ILE A 40 -1.94 0.04 1.60
CA ILE A 40 -2.39 -1.18 2.27
C ILE A 40 -1.17 -1.80 2.94
N VAL A 41 -1.22 -1.97 4.25
CA VAL A 41 -0.07 -2.31 5.09
C VAL A 41 -0.41 -3.51 5.97
N PRO A 42 0.40 -4.59 5.95
CA PRO A 42 0.19 -5.69 6.90
C PRO A 42 0.61 -5.29 8.31
N HIS A 43 -0.07 -5.84 9.31
CA HIS A 43 0.36 -5.65 10.71
C HIS A 43 1.70 -6.30 10.97
N LYS A 44 1.96 -7.46 10.33
CA LYS A 44 3.26 -8.13 10.42
C LYS A 44 4.34 -7.26 9.80
N VAL A 45 5.45 -7.08 10.48
CA VAL A 45 6.56 -6.29 9.98
C VAL A 45 7.39 -7.13 9.01
N ILE A 46 7.22 -6.88 7.73
CA ILE A 46 8.01 -7.46 6.65
C ILE A 46 8.70 -6.27 5.98
N PRO A 47 10.03 -6.14 6.06
CA PRO A 47 10.68 -4.92 5.56
C PRO A 47 10.50 -4.68 4.06
N THR A 48 10.70 -5.71 3.24
CA THR A 48 10.63 -5.59 1.78
C THR A 48 9.95 -6.79 1.14
N THR A 49 9.60 -6.68 -0.13
CA THR A 49 9.10 -7.82 -0.91
C THR A 49 10.07 -9.00 -0.86
N ASP A 50 11.37 -8.71 -0.89
CA ASP A 50 12.39 -9.77 -0.88
C ASP A 50 12.44 -10.53 0.45
N ASP A 51 11.89 -9.96 1.52
CA ASP A 51 11.81 -10.59 2.84
C ASP A 51 10.52 -11.38 3.07
N ILE A 52 9.62 -11.42 2.09
CA ILE A 52 8.39 -12.20 2.18
C ILE A 52 8.76 -13.68 2.23
N GLU A 53 8.22 -14.40 3.21
CA GLU A 53 8.39 -15.84 3.32
C GLU A 53 7.24 -16.57 2.65
N ASN A 54 7.43 -17.85 2.32
CA ASN A 54 6.36 -18.65 1.69
C ASN A 54 5.09 -18.69 2.56
N GLU A 55 5.23 -18.68 3.87
CA GLU A 55 4.09 -18.65 4.80
C GLU A 55 3.26 -17.36 4.72
N ASP A 56 3.83 -16.30 4.15
CA ASP A 56 3.17 -15.00 4.00
C ASP A 56 2.31 -14.91 2.74
N GLU A 57 2.26 -15.97 1.94
CA GLU A 57 1.53 -15.97 0.66
C GLU A 57 0.07 -15.55 0.83
N GLY A 58 -0.61 -16.10 1.84
CA GLY A 58 -2.00 -15.75 2.11
C GLY A 58 -2.17 -14.29 2.52
N LEU A 59 -1.24 -13.77 3.31
CA LEU A 59 -1.25 -12.37 3.74
C LEU A 59 -1.09 -11.41 2.55
N VAL A 60 -0.13 -11.70 1.67
CA VAL A 60 0.12 -10.86 0.49
C VAL A 60 -1.06 -10.89 -0.47
N GLY A 61 -1.63 -12.07 -0.71
CA GLY A 61 -2.85 -12.21 -1.50
C GLY A 61 -4.01 -11.42 -0.90
N HIS A 62 -4.14 -11.45 0.43
CA HIS A 62 -5.16 -10.68 1.14
C HIS A 62 -5.00 -9.17 0.92
N MET A 63 -3.77 -8.67 0.91
CA MET A 63 -3.50 -7.26 0.63
C MET A 63 -4.06 -6.84 -0.74
N VAL A 64 -3.89 -7.69 -1.75
CA VAL A 64 -4.41 -7.44 -3.09
C VAL A 64 -5.94 -7.45 -3.12
N ILE A 65 -6.56 -8.39 -2.40
CA ILE A 65 -8.03 -8.45 -2.30
C ILE A 65 -8.57 -7.18 -1.64
N VAL A 66 -7.94 -6.73 -0.56
CA VAL A 66 -8.32 -5.48 0.12
C VAL A 66 -8.18 -4.29 -0.83
N ALA A 67 -7.09 -4.23 -1.60
CA ALA A 67 -6.89 -3.17 -2.58
C ALA A 67 -7.99 -3.17 -3.65
N ARG A 68 -8.37 -4.36 -4.14
CA ARG A 68 -9.47 -4.50 -5.10
C ARG A 68 -10.78 -3.93 -4.53
N ASP A 69 -11.10 -4.28 -3.31
CA ASP A 69 -12.34 -3.85 -2.66
C ASP A 69 -12.35 -2.34 -2.45
N LEU A 70 -11.22 -1.78 -2.02
CA LEU A 70 -11.07 -0.33 -1.84
C LEU A 70 -11.14 0.41 -3.17
N ALA A 71 -10.61 -0.16 -4.24
CA ALA A 71 -10.70 0.44 -5.57
C ALA A 71 -12.16 0.55 -6.03
N ARG A 72 -12.97 -0.46 -5.75
CA ARG A 72 -14.41 -0.43 -6.04
C ARG A 72 -15.12 0.61 -5.19
N GLU A 73 -14.82 0.63 -3.91
CA GLU A 73 -15.43 1.55 -2.95
C GLU A 73 -15.09 3.01 -3.27
N HIS A 74 -13.86 3.27 -3.71
CA HIS A 74 -13.40 4.62 -4.05
C HIS A 74 -13.62 5.00 -5.52
N GLY A 75 -14.33 4.16 -6.27
CA GLY A 75 -14.83 4.51 -7.60
C GLY A 75 -13.79 4.47 -8.71
N VAL A 76 -12.67 3.78 -8.53
CA VAL A 76 -11.61 3.72 -9.57
C VAL A 76 -11.53 2.37 -10.29
N ALA A 77 -12.40 1.42 -9.95
CA ALA A 77 -12.33 0.09 -10.52
C ALA A 77 -12.58 0.06 -12.04
N LYS A 78 -13.53 0.85 -12.54
CA LYS A 78 -13.86 0.88 -13.96
C LYS A 78 -12.84 1.64 -14.80
N SER A 79 -12.47 2.84 -14.36
CA SER A 79 -11.50 3.67 -15.10
C SER A 79 -10.10 3.10 -15.02
N GLY A 80 -9.82 2.39 -13.93
CA GLY A 80 -8.53 1.72 -13.74
C GLY A 80 -7.70 2.31 -12.62
N TYR A 81 -6.81 1.49 -12.13
CA TYR A 81 -5.89 1.86 -11.04
C TYR A 81 -4.60 1.07 -11.19
N ARG A 82 -3.59 1.50 -10.46
CA ARG A 82 -2.29 0.84 -10.46
C ARG A 82 -1.97 0.36 -9.05
N LEU A 83 -1.46 -0.85 -8.95
CA LEU A 83 -0.94 -1.40 -7.70
C LEU A 83 0.57 -1.43 -7.80
N ILE A 84 1.24 -0.86 -6.78
CA ILE A 84 2.70 -0.75 -6.77
C ILE A 84 3.22 -1.23 -5.43
N ILE A 85 4.23 -2.11 -5.45
CA ILE A 85 5.05 -2.45 -4.30
C ILE A 85 6.48 -2.08 -4.66
N ASN A 86 7.09 -1.19 -3.88
CA ASN A 86 8.49 -0.81 -4.07
C ASN A 86 9.37 -1.69 -3.17
N CYS A 87 10.48 -2.15 -3.72
CA CYS A 87 11.44 -2.99 -3.00
C CYS A 87 12.84 -2.41 -3.14
N ASN A 88 13.40 -1.96 -2.02
CA ASN A 88 14.78 -1.48 -1.92
C ASN A 88 15.08 -0.15 -2.66
N PRO A 89 16.32 0.37 -2.60
CA PRO A 89 16.61 1.75 -3.01
C PRO A 89 16.27 2.11 -4.46
N ASP A 90 16.57 1.25 -5.40
CA ASP A 90 16.34 1.55 -6.83
C ASP A 90 14.86 1.73 -7.16
N SER A 91 13.96 1.16 -6.35
CA SER A 91 12.52 1.34 -6.53
C SER A 91 12.01 2.65 -5.93
N GLY A 92 12.79 3.25 -5.03
CA GLY A 92 12.36 4.41 -4.28
C GLY A 92 11.65 4.07 -2.97
N GLN A 93 11.87 2.88 -2.43
CA GLN A 93 11.26 2.50 -1.16
C GLN A 93 11.76 3.42 -0.04
N GLU A 94 10.83 4.09 0.64
CA GLU A 94 11.16 5.02 1.73
C GLU A 94 10.95 4.41 3.11
N VAL A 95 9.84 3.70 3.31
CA VAL A 95 9.52 3.06 4.58
C VAL A 95 9.74 1.55 4.45
N TYR A 96 10.60 1.00 5.31
CA TYR A 96 10.94 -0.44 5.27
C TYR A 96 9.97 -1.26 6.11
N HIS A 97 8.72 -1.19 5.68
CA HIS A 97 7.58 -1.98 6.12
C HIS A 97 6.73 -2.18 4.87
N LEU A 98 6.61 -3.41 4.41
CA LEU A 98 5.91 -3.77 3.17
C LEU A 98 4.59 -3.02 3.06
N HIS A 99 4.35 -2.41 1.90
CA HIS A 99 3.08 -1.74 1.65
C HIS A 99 2.76 -1.73 0.16
N LEU A 100 1.47 -1.82 -0.11
CA LEU A 100 0.92 -1.82 -1.47
C LEU A 100 0.25 -0.48 -1.71
N HIS A 101 0.72 0.25 -2.73
CA HIS A 101 0.08 1.49 -3.17
C HIS A 101 -1.09 1.16 -4.09
N LEU A 102 -2.25 1.72 -3.81
CA LEU A 102 -3.40 1.74 -4.71
C LEU A 102 -3.54 3.17 -5.22
N ILE A 103 -3.32 3.38 -6.52
CA ILE A 103 -3.29 4.71 -7.12
C ILE A 103 -4.23 4.76 -8.31
N GLY A 104 -5.14 5.74 -8.34
CA GLY A 104 -6.08 5.89 -9.44
C GLY A 104 -6.79 7.23 -9.41
N GLY A 105 -7.78 7.37 -10.31
CA GLY A 105 -8.59 8.58 -10.40
C GLY A 105 -8.17 9.53 -11.51
N ARG A 106 -7.11 9.20 -12.24
CA ARG A 106 -6.67 9.88 -13.45
C ARG A 106 -5.72 8.97 -14.23
N PRO A 107 -5.46 9.24 -15.52
CA PRO A 107 -4.38 8.54 -16.23
C PRO A 107 -3.03 8.76 -15.51
N LEU A 108 -2.31 7.68 -15.27
CA LEU A 108 -1.08 7.74 -14.48
C LEU A 108 0.20 7.85 -15.31
N GLY A 109 0.06 7.81 -16.65
CA GLY A 109 1.19 7.91 -17.55
C GLY A 109 1.91 6.57 -17.74
N PRO A 110 3.16 6.59 -18.25
CA PRO A 110 3.89 5.36 -18.57
C PRO A 110 4.20 4.54 -17.32
N LEU A 111 4.42 3.25 -17.53
CA LEU A 111 4.74 2.31 -16.46
C LEU A 111 5.95 2.76 -15.66
N VAL A 112 6.99 3.21 -16.36
CA VAL A 112 8.21 3.76 -15.77
C VAL A 112 8.63 4.96 -16.59
N GLN A 113 9.12 6.02 -15.94
CA GLN A 113 9.64 7.19 -16.65
C GLN A 113 10.88 6.78 -17.45
N ARG A 114 10.88 7.11 -18.73
CA ARG A 114 12.02 6.81 -19.59
C ARG A 114 13.16 7.79 -19.33
N ALA A 115 14.39 7.27 -19.41
CA ALA A 115 15.59 8.08 -19.25
C ALA A 115 15.82 8.98 -20.47
#